data_0fc859a4f598fb9aab5793b4f97a99a3
#
_entry.id   0fc859a4f598fb9aab5793b4f97a99a3
#
_cell.length_a   1.000
_cell.length_b   1.000
_cell.length_c   1.000
_cell.angle_alpha   90.00
_cell.angle_beta   90.00
_cell.angle_gamma   90.00
#
_symmetry.space_group_name_H-M   'P 1'
#
loop_
_entity.id
_entity.type
_entity.pdbx_description
1 polymer ?
#
loop_
_entity_poly.entity_id
_entity_poly.type
_entity_poly.pdbx_seq_one_letter_code
_entity_poly.pdbx_strand_id
1 'polypeptide(L)'
;MRFVKESLIRASAERVFAFHELPDALQLLMPPWESARVIQAAQISEVGGKAIVEVAVLGPFTARWVAEHTVYDPPRLFEDVQIKGPFRSWRHRHIIEPDPAGAILRDEVTYEAPFGFLGCALAPGLIQTRLQKVFDYRHDVTRRWCEKSDE
;
A
#
# COMPACT_ATOMS: atom_id res chain seq x y z
N MET A 1 -0.68 6.59 14.79
CA MET A 1 0.49 5.68 14.74
C MET A 1 1.16 5.81 13.37
N ARG A 2 2.43 5.41 13.26
CA ARG A 2 3.17 5.46 12.00
C ARG A 2 3.86 4.12 11.76
N PHE A 3 3.81 3.65 10.52
CA PHE A 3 4.54 2.51 10.01
C PHE A 3 5.37 2.96 8.79
N VAL A 4 6.59 2.48 8.67
CA VAL A 4 7.47 2.76 7.53
C VAL A 4 8.12 1.47 7.07
N LYS A 5 8.07 1.21 5.77
CA LYS A 5 8.85 0.18 5.10
C LYS A 5 9.68 0.80 3.99
N GLU A 6 10.95 0.43 3.94
CA GLU A 6 11.90 0.92 2.94
C GLU A 6 12.66 -0.24 2.30
N SER A 7 12.87 -0.18 1.00
CA SER A 7 13.66 -1.17 0.26
C SER A 7 14.38 -0.54 -0.92
N LEU A 8 15.61 -0.97 -1.15
CA LEU A 8 16.32 -0.72 -2.39
C LEU A 8 15.79 -1.65 -3.48
N ILE A 9 15.39 -1.08 -4.61
CA ILE A 9 15.00 -1.77 -5.84
C ILE A 9 16.07 -1.45 -6.89
N ARG A 10 16.66 -2.46 -7.51
CA ARG A 10 17.71 -2.30 -8.54
C ARG A 10 17.09 -2.02 -9.91
N ALA A 11 16.32 -0.95 -9.96
CA ALA A 11 15.67 -0.41 -11.15
C ALA A 11 15.50 1.10 -11.00
N SER A 12 15.31 1.82 -12.08
CA SER A 12 15.12 3.27 -12.04
C SER A 12 13.85 3.66 -11.28
N ALA A 13 13.81 4.87 -10.75
CA ALA A 13 12.63 5.41 -10.07
C ALA A 13 11.40 5.39 -11.00
N GLU A 14 11.60 5.70 -12.28
CA GLU A 14 10.56 5.68 -13.32
C GLU A 14 9.98 4.26 -13.49
N ARG A 15 10.83 3.23 -13.51
CA ARG A 15 10.38 1.83 -13.63
C ARG A 15 9.61 1.37 -12.40
N VAL A 16 10.08 1.75 -11.20
CA VAL A 16 9.38 1.46 -9.94
C VAL A 16 8.03 2.16 -9.90
N PHE A 17 7.97 3.42 -10.33
CA PHE A 17 6.72 4.17 -10.41
C PHE A 17 5.75 3.55 -11.42
N ALA A 18 6.24 3.22 -12.63
CA ALA A 18 5.46 2.62 -13.71
C ALA A 18 4.81 1.28 -13.31
N PHE A 19 5.46 0.49 -12.43
CA PHE A 19 4.84 -0.71 -11.88
C PHE A 19 3.52 -0.39 -11.15
N HIS A 20 3.49 0.69 -10.37
CA HIS A 20 2.29 1.09 -9.63
C HIS A 20 1.20 1.72 -10.52
N GLU A 21 1.57 2.12 -11.75
CA GLU A 21 0.61 2.59 -12.76
C GLU A 21 -0.07 1.47 -13.55
N LEU A 22 0.37 0.23 -13.36
CA LEU A 22 -0.26 -0.92 -14.03
C LEU A 22 -1.73 -1.04 -13.60
N PRO A 23 -2.64 -1.36 -14.51
CA PRO A 23 -4.07 -1.51 -14.18
C PRO A 23 -4.35 -2.57 -13.12
N ASP A 24 -3.49 -3.58 -13.01
CA ASP A 24 -3.60 -4.71 -12.08
C ASP A 24 -2.62 -4.62 -10.90
N ALA A 25 -1.88 -3.50 -10.75
CA ALA A 25 -0.90 -3.33 -9.68
C ALA A 25 -1.49 -3.62 -8.30
N LEU A 26 -2.67 -3.08 -8.00
CA LEU A 26 -3.35 -3.31 -6.71
C LEU A 26 -3.61 -4.81 -6.47
N GLN A 27 -4.03 -5.54 -7.51
CA GLN A 27 -4.26 -6.99 -7.42
C GLN A 27 -2.96 -7.75 -7.21
N LEU A 28 -1.89 -7.38 -7.91
CA LEU A 28 -0.55 -7.99 -7.77
C LEU A 28 0.03 -7.77 -6.36
N LEU A 29 -0.23 -6.61 -5.76
CA LEU A 29 0.22 -6.23 -4.43
C LEU A 29 -0.64 -6.80 -3.30
N MET A 30 -1.70 -7.54 -3.62
CA MET A 30 -2.54 -8.18 -2.60
C MET A 30 -1.93 -9.51 -2.17
N PRO A 31 -1.48 -9.63 -0.89
CA PRO A 31 -0.93 -10.90 -0.43
C PRO A 31 -1.96 -12.03 -0.48
N PRO A 32 -1.57 -13.23 -0.89
CA PRO A 32 -2.51 -14.36 -1.06
C PRO A 32 -3.11 -14.87 0.25
N TRP A 33 -2.47 -14.57 1.40
CA TRP A 33 -3.01 -14.93 2.72
C TRP A 33 -3.95 -13.87 3.30
N GLU A 34 -4.01 -12.68 2.69
CA GLU A 34 -5.02 -11.68 3.06
C GLU A 34 -6.34 -12.07 2.39
N SER A 35 -7.36 -12.33 3.19
CA SER A 35 -8.71 -12.54 2.65
C SER A 35 -9.29 -11.22 2.19
N ALA A 36 -8.79 -10.73 1.06
CA ALA A 36 -9.15 -9.46 0.49
C ALA A 36 -9.45 -9.62 -1.00
N ARG A 37 -10.39 -8.82 -1.49
CA ARG A 37 -10.84 -8.84 -2.89
C ARG A 37 -10.96 -7.43 -3.43
N VAL A 38 -10.29 -7.15 -4.54
CA VAL A 38 -10.45 -5.89 -5.27
C VAL A 38 -11.82 -5.87 -5.94
N ILE A 39 -12.69 -4.96 -5.51
CA ILE A 39 -14.02 -4.75 -6.07
C ILE A 39 -13.94 -3.74 -7.23
N GLN A 40 -13.15 -2.68 -7.02
CA GLN A 40 -12.90 -1.63 -7.99
C GLN A 40 -11.46 -1.16 -7.85
N ALA A 41 -10.72 -1.16 -8.95
CA ALA A 41 -9.42 -0.52 -9.03
C ALA A 41 -9.58 0.94 -9.48
N ALA A 42 -8.60 1.79 -9.11
CA ALA A 42 -8.46 3.14 -9.65
C ALA A 42 -7.01 3.33 -10.06
N GLN A 43 -6.79 4.08 -11.13
CA GLN A 43 -5.44 4.47 -11.55
C GLN A 43 -4.86 5.46 -10.53
N ILE A 44 -3.59 5.31 -10.17
CA ILE A 44 -2.94 6.22 -9.23
C ILE A 44 -2.84 7.65 -9.79
N SER A 45 -2.88 7.81 -11.12
CA SER A 45 -2.93 9.10 -11.82
C SER A 45 -4.25 9.84 -11.69
N GLU A 46 -5.32 9.15 -11.31
CA GLU A 46 -6.63 9.75 -11.10
C GLU A 46 -6.77 10.31 -9.69
N VAL A 47 -6.32 11.55 -9.48
CA VAL A 47 -6.56 12.25 -8.20
C VAL A 47 -8.07 12.40 -7.99
N GLY A 48 -8.56 11.94 -6.82
CA GLY A 48 -9.98 11.78 -6.54
C GLY A 48 -10.56 10.42 -6.97
N GLY A 49 -9.81 9.60 -7.71
CA GLY A 49 -10.17 8.22 -8.04
C GLY A 49 -10.21 7.34 -6.79
N LYS A 50 -11.18 6.41 -6.75
CA LYS A 50 -11.44 5.57 -5.58
C LYS A 50 -11.24 4.10 -5.90
N ALA A 51 -10.32 3.46 -5.19
CA ALA A 51 -10.19 2.01 -5.15
C ALA A 51 -11.07 1.44 -4.03
N ILE A 52 -11.72 0.33 -4.29
CA ILE A 52 -12.60 -0.35 -3.33
C ILE A 52 -12.11 -1.79 -3.17
N VAL A 53 -11.76 -2.14 -1.94
CA VAL A 53 -11.31 -3.48 -1.57
C VAL A 53 -12.22 -4.01 -0.46
N GLU A 54 -12.67 -5.24 -0.59
CA GLU A 54 -13.32 -5.95 0.51
C GLU A 54 -12.25 -6.70 1.30
N VAL A 55 -12.18 -6.45 2.60
CA VAL A 55 -11.18 -7.02 3.50
C VAL A 55 -11.83 -7.79 4.63
N ALA A 56 -11.25 -8.92 5.03
CA ALA A 56 -11.66 -9.63 6.23
C ALA A 56 -11.20 -8.83 7.48
N VAL A 57 -12.12 -8.61 8.40
CA VAL A 57 -11.85 -7.87 9.65
C VAL A 57 -11.68 -8.82 10.81
N LEU A 58 -12.67 -9.68 11.06
CA LEU A 58 -12.67 -10.65 12.14
C LEU A 58 -13.60 -11.83 11.82
N GLY A 59 -13.08 -13.04 11.78
CA GLY A 59 -13.86 -14.24 11.45
C GLY A 59 -14.54 -14.09 10.08
N PRO A 60 -15.88 -14.32 10.00
CA PRO A 60 -16.61 -14.22 8.74
C PRO A 60 -16.95 -12.77 8.33
N PHE A 61 -16.63 -11.78 9.17
CA PHE A 61 -17.00 -10.41 8.92
C PHE A 61 -16.02 -9.74 7.96
N THR A 62 -16.56 -9.06 6.96
CA THR A 62 -15.81 -8.26 6.00
C THR A 62 -16.18 -6.78 6.12
N ALA A 63 -15.27 -5.92 5.70
CA ALA A 63 -15.51 -4.49 5.57
C ALA A 63 -15.05 -4.02 4.17
N ARG A 64 -15.74 -3.02 3.64
CA ARG A 64 -15.27 -2.33 2.45
C ARG A 64 -14.27 -1.26 2.84
N TRP A 65 -13.10 -1.34 2.26
CA TRP A 65 -12.09 -0.32 2.33
C TRP A 65 -12.15 0.52 1.05
N VAL A 66 -12.47 1.79 1.20
CA VAL A 66 -12.50 2.76 0.11
C VAL A 66 -11.31 3.69 0.31
N ALA A 67 -10.35 3.64 -0.60
CA ALA A 67 -9.18 4.51 -0.64
C ALA A 67 -9.30 5.48 -1.82
N GLU A 68 -9.02 6.75 -1.58
CA GLU A 68 -9.01 7.81 -2.59
C GLU A 68 -7.59 8.26 -2.84
N HIS A 69 -7.20 8.35 -4.11
CA HIS A 69 -5.91 8.92 -4.50
C HIS A 69 -5.93 10.43 -4.32
N THR A 70 -4.97 10.96 -3.55
CA THR A 70 -4.93 12.38 -3.17
C THR A 70 -3.74 13.12 -3.71
N VAL A 71 -2.64 12.43 -4.04
CA VAL A 71 -1.42 13.00 -4.63
C VAL A 71 -0.92 12.12 -5.75
N TYR A 72 -0.52 12.74 -6.86
CA TYR A 72 0.17 12.11 -7.98
C TYR A 72 1.28 13.01 -8.47
N ASP A 73 2.53 12.65 -8.19
CA ASP A 73 3.75 13.39 -8.55
C ASP A 73 4.82 12.42 -9.09
N PRO A 74 4.67 11.98 -10.36
CA PRO A 74 5.59 11.01 -10.94
C PRO A 74 7.00 11.61 -11.19
N PRO A 75 8.05 10.82 -11.05
CA PRO A 75 8.08 9.43 -10.58
C PRO A 75 8.35 9.30 -9.07
N ARG A 76 8.02 10.31 -8.26
CA ARG A 76 8.49 10.48 -6.88
C ARG A 76 7.49 10.10 -5.79
N LEU A 77 6.20 10.37 -6.02
CA LEU A 77 5.22 10.27 -4.94
C LEU A 77 3.82 10.03 -5.50
N PHE A 78 3.11 9.12 -4.88
CA PHE A 78 1.64 9.08 -4.90
C PHE A 78 1.12 8.75 -3.52
N GLU A 79 -0.12 9.14 -3.25
CA GLU A 79 -0.72 9.02 -1.92
C GLU A 79 -2.18 8.59 -2.05
N ASP A 80 -2.61 7.77 -1.11
CA ASP A 80 -4.01 7.44 -0.90
C ASP A 80 -4.43 7.63 0.55
N VAL A 81 -5.72 7.96 0.73
CA VAL A 81 -6.34 8.09 2.04
C VAL A 81 -7.59 7.23 2.13
N GLN A 82 -7.84 6.64 3.27
CA GLN A 82 -9.07 5.91 3.53
C GLN A 82 -10.23 6.90 3.70
N ILE A 83 -11.25 6.77 2.85
CA ILE A 83 -12.53 7.46 2.98
C ILE A 83 -13.49 6.66 3.85
N LYS A 84 -13.46 5.33 3.70
CA LYS A 84 -14.22 4.39 4.49
C LYS A 84 -13.42 3.12 4.68
N GLY A 85 -13.43 2.56 5.88
CA GLY A 85 -12.68 1.32 6.13
C GLY A 85 -12.57 0.96 7.59
N PRO A 86 -11.74 -0.02 7.91
CA PRO A 86 -11.61 -0.57 9.26
C PRO A 86 -10.84 0.33 10.23
N PHE A 87 -10.04 1.27 9.74
CA PHE A 87 -9.32 2.21 10.59
C PHE A 87 -10.16 3.46 10.86
N ARG A 88 -9.84 4.18 11.93
CA ARG A 88 -10.43 5.50 12.19
C ARG A 88 -9.89 6.54 11.20
N SER A 89 -8.58 6.47 10.91
CA SER A 89 -7.93 7.20 9.84
C SER A 89 -6.79 6.37 9.25
N TRP A 90 -6.52 6.59 7.96
CA TRP A 90 -5.42 5.95 7.26
C TRP A 90 -4.98 6.85 6.11
N ARG A 91 -3.67 7.10 6.05
CA ARG A 91 -3.00 7.80 4.96
C ARG A 91 -1.78 7.01 4.58
N HIS A 92 -1.62 6.72 3.31
CA HIS A 92 -0.52 5.95 2.77
C HIS A 92 0.20 6.74 1.68
N ARG A 93 1.49 6.96 1.87
CA ARG A 93 2.37 7.62 0.92
C ARG A 93 3.36 6.62 0.36
N HIS A 94 3.44 6.56 -0.97
CA HIS A 94 4.44 5.80 -1.69
C HIS A 94 5.48 6.78 -2.21
N ILE A 95 6.68 6.74 -1.65
CA ILE A 95 7.78 7.65 -1.96
C ILE A 95 8.84 6.86 -2.70
N ILE A 96 9.29 7.37 -3.84
CA ILE A 96 10.31 6.74 -4.67
C ILE A 96 11.42 7.75 -4.89
N GLU A 97 12.61 7.44 -4.37
CA GLU A 97 13.78 8.30 -4.43
C GLU A 97 14.86 7.64 -5.28
N PRO A 98 15.44 8.34 -6.27
CA PRO A 98 16.59 7.81 -7.01
C PRO A 98 17.77 7.50 -6.08
N ASP A 99 18.45 6.39 -6.35
CA ASP A 99 19.66 5.96 -5.65
C ASP A 99 20.72 5.53 -6.69
N PRO A 100 22.03 5.66 -6.43
CA PRO A 100 23.07 5.21 -7.35
C PRO A 100 22.97 3.72 -7.74
N ALA A 101 22.35 2.88 -6.89
CA ALA A 101 22.15 1.46 -7.14
C ALA A 101 20.74 1.14 -7.70
N GLY A 102 19.90 2.16 -7.94
CA GLY A 102 18.53 1.99 -8.45
C GLY A 102 17.55 3.02 -7.90
N ALA A 103 16.63 2.62 -7.06
CA ALA A 103 15.70 3.49 -6.36
C ALA A 103 15.36 2.96 -4.96
N ILE A 104 15.12 3.86 -4.04
CA ILE A 104 14.56 3.54 -2.73
C ILE A 104 13.05 3.68 -2.80
N LEU A 105 12.34 2.57 -2.62
CA LEU A 105 10.90 2.56 -2.40
C LEU A 105 10.63 2.65 -0.90
N ARG A 106 9.91 3.69 -0.48
CA ARG A 106 9.49 3.91 0.89
C ARG A 106 7.98 4.05 0.97
N ASP A 107 7.35 3.14 1.72
CA ASP A 107 5.96 3.23 2.09
C ASP A 107 5.83 3.81 3.50
N GLU A 108 5.09 4.90 3.62
CA GLU A 108 4.79 5.55 4.90
C GLU A 108 3.28 5.51 5.16
N VAL A 109 2.90 4.79 6.21
CA VAL A 109 1.50 4.70 6.64
C VAL A 109 1.33 5.44 7.96
N THR A 110 0.45 6.42 7.96
CA THR A 110 -0.03 7.09 9.19
C THR A 110 -1.46 6.66 9.43
N TYR A 111 -1.77 6.13 10.62
CA TYR A 111 -3.07 5.57 10.90
C TYR A 111 -3.50 5.72 12.36
N GLU A 112 -4.81 5.71 12.57
CA GLU A 112 -5.44 5.55 13.87
C GLU A 112 -6.20 4.23 13.88
N ALA A 113 -5.91 3.40 14.91
CA ALA A 113 -6.57 2.10 15.06
C ALA A 113 -8.09 2.24 15.27
N PRO A 114 -8.87 1.25 14.86
CA PRO A 114 -10.29 1.21 15.17
C PRO A 114 -10.50 1.17 16.70
N PHE A 115 -11.62 1.70 17.17
CA PHE A 115 -11.98 1.76 18.59
C PHE A 115 -11.03 2.62 19.46
N GLY A 116 -10.24 3.53 18.86
CA GLY A 116 -9.40 4.49 19.52
C GLY A 116 -8.40 3.85 20.50
N PHE A 117 -8.32 4.40 21.74
CA PHE A 117 -7.40 3.92 22.79
C PHE A 117 -7.60 2.42 23.15
N LEU A 118 -8.85 1.93 23.15
CA LEU A 118 -9.15 0.52 23.44
C LEU A 118 -8.59 -0.45 22.38
N GLY A 119 -8.68 -0.10 21.09
CA GLY A 119 -8.10 -0.87 20.01
C GLY A 119 -6.58 -0.92 20.08
N CYS A 120 -5.95 0.20 20.43
CA CYS A 120 -4.50 0.27 20.64
C CYS A 120 -4.04 -0.52 21.89
N ALA A 121 -4.80 -0.48 22.97
CA ALA A 121 -4.46 -1.16 24.23
C ALA A 121 -4.55 -2.68 24.14
N LEU A 122 -5.45 -3.21 23.28
CA LEU A 122 -5.69 -4.64 23.17
C LEU A 122 -4.72 -5.37 22.23
N ALA A 123 -4.12 -4.70 21.24
CA ALA A 123 -3.19 -5.33 20.31
C ALA A 123 -2.22 -4.36 19.60
N PRO A 124 -1.39 -3.58 20.30
CA PRO A 124 -0.51 -2.57 19.67
C PRO A 124 0.53 -3.20 18.73
N GLY A 125 0.97 -4.41 19.00
CA GLY A 125 1.92 -5.15 18.16
C GLY A 125 1.29 -5.90 16.99
N LEU A 126 0.02 -6.24 17.07
CA LEU A 126 -0.63 -7.09 16.06
C LEU A 126 -0.79 -6.36 14.72
N ILE A 127 -1.22 -5.10 14.76
CA ILE A 127 -1.36 -4.27 13.55
C ILE A 127 0.02 -4.06 12.91
N GLN A 128 1.04 -3.71 13.70
CA GLN A 128 2.39 -3.51 13.20
C GLN A 128 2.96 -4.79 12.57
N THR A 129 2.77 -5.93 13.20
CA THR A 129 3.21 -7.22 12.66
C THR A 129 2.51 -7.56 11.36
N ARG A 130 1.19 -7.30 11.27
CA ARG A 130 0.43 -7.52 10.03
C ARG A 130 0.89 -6.59 8.91
N LEU A 131 1.08 -5.29 9.22
CA LEU A 131 1.61 -4.32 8.27
C LEU A 131 3.00 -4.73 7.76
N GLN A 132 3.89 -5.14 8.66
CA GLN A 132 5.22 -5.60 8.28
C GLN A 132 5.14 -6.74 7.25
N LYS A 133 4.34 -7.77 7.50
CA LYS A 133 4.17 -8.91 6.58
C LYS A 133 3.60 -8.48 5.22
N VAL A 134 2.57 -7.63 5.23
CA VAL A 134 1.92 -7.14 4.01
C VAL A 134 2.91 -6.33 3.18
N PHE A 135 3.64 -5.40 3.79
CA PHE A 135 4.58 -4.54 3.07
C PHE A 135 5.87 -5.26 2.67
N ASP A 136 6.32 -6.27 3.42
CA ASP A 136 7.39 -7.16 2.99
C ASP A 136 7.03 -7.86 1.66
N TYR A 137 5.81 -8.39 1.57
CA TYR A 137 5.30 -9.01 0.36
C TYR A 137 5.20 -8.01 -0.81
N ARG A 138 4.60 -6.84 -0.58
CA ARG A 138 4.44 -5.79 -1.60
C ARG A 138 5.76 -5.33 -2.17
N HIS A 139 6.74 -5.06 -1.32
CA HIS A 139 8.08 -4.67 -1.74
C HIS A 139 8.78 -5.79 -2.52
N ASP A 140 8.61 -7.04 -2.11
CA ASP A 140 9.18 -8.18 -2.81
C ASP A 140 8.54 -8.40 -4.20
N VAL A 141 7.23 -8.24 -4.34
CA VAL A 141 6.53 -8.27 -5.62
C VAL A 141 7.03 -7.14 -6.54
N THR A 142 7.11 -5.92 -6.03
CA THR A 142 7.62 -4.76 -6.78
C THR A 142 9.06 -5.01 -7.24
N ARG A 143 9.92 -5.48 -6.34
CA ARG A 143 11.31 -5.82 -6.66
C ARG A 143 11.40 -6.84 -7.78
N ARG A 144 10.71 -7.97 -7.64
CA ARG A 144 10.72 -9.04 -8.66
C ARG A 144 10.24 -8.58 -10.02
N TRP A 145 9.24 -7.69 -10.06
CA TRP A 145 8.76 -7.14 -11.32
C TRP A 145 9.75 -6.16 -11.94
N CYS A 146 10.27 -5.23 -11.14
CA CYS A 146 11.15 -4.16 -11.61
C CYS A 146 12.56 -4.64 -11.97
N GLU A 147 13.09 -5.65 -11.25
CA GLU A 147 14.45 -6.16 -11.46
C GLU A 147 14.55 -7.25 -12.54
N LYS A 148 13.41 -7.71 -13.10
CA LYS A 148 13.46 -8.57 -14.28
C LYS A 148 14.04 -7.77 -15.44
N SER A 149 15.07 -8.34 -16.09
CA SER A 149 15.55 -7.85 -17.37
C SER A 149 14.43 -8.01 -18.40
N ASP A 150 14.24 -7.01 -19.25
CA ASP A 150 13.41 -7.17 -20.43
C ASP A 150 14.16 -8.16 -21.34
N GLU A 151 13.77 -9.46 -21.30
CA GLU A 151 14.18 -10.44 -22.31
C GLU A 151 13.37 -10.23 -23.58
#